data_89b9d5b7e4628ebc94886964cf09a6ee
#
_entry.id   89b9d5b7e4628ebc94886964cf09a6ee
#
_cell.length_a   1.000
_cell.length_b   1.000
_cell.length_c   1.000
_cell.angle_alpha   90.00
_cell.angle_beta   90.00
_cell.angle_gamma   90.00
#
_symmetry.space_group_name_H-M   'P 1'
#
loop_
_entity.id
_entity.type
_entity.pdbx_description
1 polymer ?
#
loop_
_entity_poly.entity_id
_entity_poly.type
_entity_poly.pdbx_seq_one_letter_code
_entity_poly.pdbx_strand_id
1 'polypeptide(L)'
;FEFSYFDQNRSDLNDNYSLKDILAPNGGDYVNVRGKMRHIYGYLKDFMFESNIILDKVSTLSGGQKNRLKLAKILANPKSCLILDEPTNDLDMETLDMLEEILINYEGTLLLVSHDRDFLDQTVTKILSFEGNGDIQLHIGGYSDYTAYYQKLKKQNLGSNHTSIQKLSSNKIQETNYDKKVDKKLSFKLEFELK
;
A
#
# COMPACT_ATOMS: atom_id res chain seq x y z
N PHE A 1 12.23 -16.67 -10.29
CA PHE A 1 11.94 -15.33 -9.78
C PHE A 1 11.63 -15.45 -8.29
N GLU A 2 12.41 -14.75 -7.44
CA GLU A 2 12.24 -14.77 -5.99
C GLU A 2 11.68 -13.41 -5.53
N PHE A 3 10.69 -13.46 -4.63
CA PHE A 3 10.11 -12.26 -4.03
C PHE A 3 10.01 -12.41 -2.52
N SER A 4 10.06 -11.28 -1.82
CA SER A 4 9.70 -11.16 -0.41
C SER A 4 8.30 -10.58 -0.32
N TYR A 5 7.46 -11.15 0.53
CA TYR A 5 6.09 -10.72 0.71
C TYR A 5 5.80 -10.37 2.17
N PHE A 6 5.27 -9.19 2.37
CA PHE A 6 4.73 -8.75 3.65
C PHE A 6 3.21 -8.63 3.52
N ASP A 7 2.48 -9.39 4.31
CA ASP A 7 1.03 -9.29 4.44
C ASP A 7 0.63 -8.88 5.86
N GLN A 8 -0.62 -8.53 6.04
CA GLN A 8 -1.18 -8.21 7.35
C GLN A 8 -1.30 -9.42 8.29
N ASN A 9 -1.14 -10.65 7.79
CA ASN A 9 -1.25 -11.84 8.63
C ASN A 9 -0.05 -11.93 9.58
N ARG A 10 -0.33 -11.88 10.87
CA ARG A 10 0.66 -11.94 11.95
C ARG A 10 1.17 -13.36 12.24
N SER A 11 0.68 -14.35 11.48
CA SER A 11 0.93 -15.80 11.72
C SER A 11 2.35 -16.27 11.39
N ASP A 12 3.16 -15.44 10.70
CA ASP A 12 4.51 -15.85 10.25
C ASP A 12 5.59 -15.72 11.32
N LEU A 13 5.27 -15.17 12.48
CA LEU A 13 6.18 -15.08 13.61
C LEU A 13 5.83 -16.15 14.65
N ASN A 14 6.82 -16.95 15.01
CA ASN A 14 6.64 -17.94 16.08
C ASN A 14 6.61 -17.23 17.45
N ASP A 15 5.47 -17.25 18.11
CA ASP A 15 5.23 -16.57 19.38
C ASP A 15 6.15 -17.05 20.54
N ASN A 16 6.75 -18.22 20.44
CA ASN A 16 7.65 -18.79 21.46
C ASN A 16 9.11 -18.34 21.28
N TYR A 17 9.46 -17.76 20.13
CA TYR A 17 10.81 -17.29 19.84
C TYR A 17 11.03 -15.88 20.40
N SER A 18 12.28 -15.57 20.72
CA SER A 18 12.68 -14.19 21.02
C SER A 18 12.82 -13.39 19.71
N LEU A 19 12.84 -12.04 19.84
CA LEU A 19 13.14 -11.18 18.70
C LEU A 19 14.49 -11.54 18.07
N LYS A 20 15.48 -11.87 18.91
CA LYS A 20 16.79 -12.32 18.49
C LYS A 20 16.70 -13.61 17.65
N ASP A 21 15.94 -14.60 18.09
CA ASP A 21 15.80 -15.89 17.40
C ASP A 21 15.11 -15.74 16.04
N ILE A 22 14.21 -14.77 15.89
CA ILE A 22 13.55 -14.45 14.62
C ILE A 22 14.57 -13.95 13.58
N LEU A 23 15.56 -13.14 13.98
CA LEU A 23 16.57 -12.58 13.08
C LEU A 23 17.80 -13.45 12.91
N ALA A 24 18.14 -14.27 13.93
CA ALA A 24 19.27 -15.20 13.88
C ALA A 24 18.83 -16.62 14.29
N PRO A 25 18.05 -17.33 13.46
CA PRO A 25 17.50 -18.64 13.77
C PRO A 25 18.58 -19.72 13.99
N ASN A 26 19.78 -19.48 13.46
CA ASN A 26 20.94 -20.35 13.64
C ASN A 26 21.79 -19.98 14.88
N GLY A 27 21.32 -19.04 15.69
CA GLY A 27 22.04 -18.49 16.84
C GLY A 27 23.04 -17.38 16.49
N GLY A 28 23.65 -16.82 17.53
CA GLY A 28 24.59 -15.70 17.38
C GLY A 28 23.96 -14.34 17.65
N ASP A 29 24.77 -13.28 17.58
CA ASP A 29 24.39 -11.91 17.88
C ASP A 29 24.36 -11.00 16.64
N TYR A 30 24.49 -11.60 15.46
CA TYR A 30 24.58 -10.87 14.20
C TYR A 30 23.52 -11.35 13.21
N VAL A 31 22.95 -10.40 12.47
CA VAL A 31 22.06 -10.62 11.35
C VAL A 31 22.75 -10.18 10.06
N ASN A 32 22.57 -10.94 8.98
CA ASN A 32 23.02 -10.52 7.66
C ASN A 32 22.03 -9.53 7.08
N VAL A 33 22.47 -8.28 6.87
CA VAL A 33 21.66 -7.22 6.26
C VAL A 33 22.28 -6.87 4.91
N ARG A 34 21.65 -7.31 3.83
CA ARG A 34 22.12 -7.08 2.45
C ARG A 34 23.60 -7.42 2.25
N GLY A 35 24.03 -8.57 2.77
CA GLY A 35 25.42 -9.05 2.66
C GLY A 35 26.38 -8.51 3.72
N LYS A 36 25.95 -7.61 4.60
CA LYS A 36 26.76 -7.08 5.71
C LYS A 36 26.27 -7.63 7.04
N MET A 37 27.19 -8.12 7.86
CA MET A 37 26.87 -8.58 9.21
C MET A 37 26.67 -7.36 10.13
N ARG A 38 25.49 -7.24 10.73
CA ARG A 38 25.14 -6.20 11.71
C ARG A 38 24.78 -6.84 13.04
N HIS A 39 25.18 -6.23 14.13
CA HIS A 39 24.76 -6.67 15.46
C HIS A 39 23.25 -6.49 15.62
N ILE A 40 22.54 -7.52 16.11
CA ILE A 40 21.08 -7.57 16.18
C ILE A 40 20.51 -6.39 16.98
N TYR A 41 21.14 -6.01 18.10
CA TYR A 41 20.71 -4.87 18.91
C TYR A 41 20.72 -3.57 18.11
N GLY A 42 21.81 -3.32 17.36
CA GLY A 42 21.91 -2.13 16.49
C GLY A 42 20.88 -2.15 15.36
N TYR A 43 20.66 -3.30 14.76
CA TYR A 43 19.67 -3.47 13.70
C TYR A 43 18.23 -3.26 14.19
N LEU A 44 17.85 -3.88 15.31
CA LEU A 44 16.51 -3.74 15.88
C LEU A 44 16.25 -2.33 16.43
N LYS A 45 17.30 -1.61 16.85
CA LYS A 45 17.17 -0.21 17.24
C LYS A 45 16.71 0.68 16.08
N ASP A 46 17.14 0.40 14.84
CA ASP A 46 16.66 1.12 13.66
C ASP A 46 15.15 0.89 13.45
N PHE A 47 14.57 -0.20 13.94
CA PHE A 47 13.15 -0.50 13.96
C PHE A 47 12.45 -0.12 15.27
N MET A 48 13.00 0.81 16.02
CA MET A 48 12.43 1.36 17.26
C MET A 48 12.21 0.31 18.37
N PHE A 49 13.07 -0.72 18.42
CA PHE A 49 13.06 -1.67 19.53
C PHE A 49 14.08 -1.28 20.61
N GLU A 50 13.62 -1.28 21.85
CA GLU A 50 14.50 -1.10 22.99
C GLU A 50 15.36 -2.34 23.24
N SER A 51 16.60 -2.14 23.71
CA SER A 51 17.55 -3.23 23.93
C SER A 51 17.10 -4.26 24.97
N ASN A 52 16.26 -3.86 25.92
CA ASN A 52 15.78 -4.70 27.01
C ASN A 52 14.79 -5.79 26.58
N ILE A 53 14.05 -5.56 25.46
CA ILE A 53 13.02 -6.50 24.99
C ILE A 53 13.51 -7.47 23.89
N ILE A 54 14.76 -7.37 23.46
CA ILE A 54 15.28 -8.17 22.34
C ILE A 54 15.31 -9.67 22.65
N LEU A 55 15.42 -10.04 23.92
CA LEU A 55 15.34 -11.40 24.39
C LEU A 55 13.93 -11.84 24.80
N ASP A 56 12.95 -10.93 24.78
CA ASP A 56 11.58 -11.26 25.11
C ASP A 56 10.93 -12.06 23.98
N LYS A 57 9.91 -12.83 24.36
CA LYS A 57 9.15 -13.64 23.38
C LYS A 57 8.27 -12.76 22.50
N VAL A 58 8.12 -13.15 21.26
CA VAL A 58 7.20 -12.51 20.30
C VAL A 58 5.77 -12.45 20.82
N SER A 59 5.34 -13.41 21.64
CA SER A 59 4.01 -13.43 22.29
C SER A 59 3.74 -12.20 23.18
N THR A 60 4.78 -11.54 23.71
CA THR A 60 4.64 -10.38 24.60
C THR A 60 4.51 -9.06 23.84
N LEU A 61 4.77 -9.07 22.52
CA LEU A 61 4.76 -7.88 21.69
C LEU A 61 3.35 -7.42 21.37
N SER A 62 3.17 -6.10 21.31
CA SER A 62 1.98 -5.47 20.74
C SER A 62 1.84 -5.78 19.25
N GLY A 63 0.66 -5.51 18.66
CA GLY A 63 0.43 -5.69 17.23
C GLY A 63 1.39 -4.88 16.37
N GLY A 64 1.58 -3.59 16.67
CA GLY A 64 2.53 -2.73 15.96
C GLY A 64 3.98 -3.21 16.10
N GLN A 65 4.39 -3.68 17.29
CA GLN A 65 5.72 -4.27 17.47
C GLN A 65 5.90 -5.55 16.66
N LYS A 66 4.88 -6.42 16.55
CA LYS A 66 4.93 -7.62 15.71
C LYS A 66 5.09 -7.23 14.22
N ASN A 67 4.38 -6.20 13.75
CA ASN A 67 4.52 -5.68 12.40
C ASN A 67 5.93 -5.15 12.14
N ARG A 68 6.48 -4.33 13.04
CA ARG A 68 7.87 -3.84 12.95
C ARG A 68 8.89 -4.97 12.90
N LEU A 69 8.72 -6.01 13.72
CA LEU A 69 9.62 -7.18 13.73
C LEU A 69 9.53 -7.96 12.41
N LYS A 70 8.34 -8.12 11.86
CA LYS A 70 8.12 -8.76 10.55
C LYS A 70 8.79 -7.96 9.43
N LEU A 71 8.64 -6.62 9.44
CA LEU A 71 9.34 -5.73 8.52
C LEU A 71 10.86 -5.86 8.67
N ALA A 72 11.38 -5.82 9.89
CA ALA A 72 12.81 -5.99 10.16
C ALA A 72 13.33 -7.33 9.60
N LYS A 73 12.62 -8.44 9.80
CA LYS A 73 12.97 -9.75 9.27
C LYS A 73 13.06 -9.75 7.72
N ILE A 74 12.05 -9.19 7.05
CA ILE A 74 11.98 -9.17 5.59
C ILE A 74 13.04 -8.22 5.00
N LEU A 75 13.20 -7.03 5.59
CA LEU A 75 14.10 -5.99 5.10
C LEU A 75 15.57 -6.26 5.45
N ALA A 76 15.87 -7.20 6.35
CA ALA A 76 17.24 -7.65 6.56
C ALA A 76 17.83 -8.21 5.26
N ASN A 77 17.08 -9.04 4.55
CA ASN A 77 17.55 -9.70 3.33
C ASN A 77 16.44 -9.77 2.26
N PRO A 78 15.99 -8.62 1.74
CA PRO A 78 14.91 -8.57 0.77
C PRO A 78 15.38 -9.22 -0.54
N LYS A 79 14.46 -9.94 -1.19
CA LYS A 79 14.67 -10.48 -2.53
C LYS A 79 14.65 -9.38 -3.57
N SER A 80 14.95 -9.69 -4.83
CA SER A 80 14.94 -8.73 -5.95
C SER A 80 13.56 -8.06 -6.20
N CYS A 81 12.49 -8.67 -5.73
CA CYS A 81 11.16 -8.08 -5.69
C CYS A 81 10.62 -8.10 -4.25
N LEU A 82 10.15 -6.95 -3.80
CA LEU A 82 9.54 -6.77 -2.49
C LEU A 82 8.07 -6.36 -2.70
N ILE A 83 7.17 -7.15 -2.13
CA ILE A 83 5.73 -6.90 -2.16
C ILE A 83 5.31 -6.56 -0.74
N LEU A 84 4.73 -5.39 -0.55
CA LEU A 84 4.22 -4.93 0.74
C LEU A 84 2.72 -4.64 0.62
N ASP A 85 1.92 -5.35 1.41
CA ASP A 85 0.47 -5.20 1.47
C ASP A 85 0.08 -4.52 2.78
N GLU A 86 -0.35 -3.25 2.69
CA GLU A 86 -0.72 -2.37 3.81
C GLU A 86 0.36 -2.32 4.92
N PRO A 87 1.63 -2.03 4.61
CA PRO A 87 2.70 -2.05 5.60
C PRO A 87 2.60 -0.92 6.63
N THR A 88 1.81 0.12 6.32
CA THR A 88 1.63 1.31 7.17
C THR A 88 0.66 1.09 8.33
N ASN A 89 -0.14 0.02 8.27
CA ASN A 89 -1.12 -0.27 9.31
C ASN A 89 -0.47 -0.54 10.66
N ASP A 90 -1.04 0.04 11.72
CA ASP A 90 -0.57 -0.07 13.11
C ASP A 90 0.85 0.47 13.37
N LEU A 91 1.42 1.28 12.45
CA LEU A 91 2.70 1.95 12.64
C LEU A 91 2.50 3.38 13.17
N ASP A 92 3.41 3.80 14.05
CA ASP A 92 3.55 5.20 14.48
C ASP A 92 4.34 6.02 13.45
N MET A 93 4.29 7.35 13.56
CA MET A 93 4.94 8.26 12.62
C MET A 93 6.45 8.02 12.49
N GLU A 94 7.13 7.78 13.61
CA GLU A 94 8.58 7.53 13.59
C GLU A 94 8.93 6.24 12.83
N THR A 95 8.09 5.21 12.95
CA THR A 95 8.25 3.95 12.21
C THR A 95 7.93 4.13 10.73
N LEU A 96 6.95 4.97 10.38
CA LEU A 96 6.62 5.30 8.99
C LEU A 96 7.79 6.02 8.32
N ASP A 97 8.35 7.06 8.94
CA ASP A 97 9.50 7.81 8.42
C ASP A 97 10.71 6.88 8.17
N MET A 98 10.98 5.97 9.12
CA MET A 98 12.02 4.95 8.97
C MET A 98 11.74 4.00 7.80
N LEU A 99 10.49 3.54 7.65
CA LEU A 99 10.11 2.65 6.56
C LEU A 99 10.25 3.33 5.20
N GLU A 100 9.82 4.59 5.08
CA GLU A 100 10.01 5.42 3.88
C GLU A 100 11.48 5.49 3.48
N GLU A 101 12.37 5.83 4.42
CA GLU A 101 13.80 5.92 4.17
C GLU A 101 14.38 4.59 3.65
N ILE A 102 13.98 3.47 4.24
CA ILE A 102 14.44 2.13 3.81
C ILE A 102 13.93 1.82 2.40
N LEU A 103 12.67 2.15 2.07
CA LEU A 103 12.06 1.84 0.78
C LEU A 103 12.58 2.73 -0.35
N ILE A 104 12.82 4.02 -0.09
CA ILE A 104 13.46 4.94 -1.05
C ILE A 104 14.86 4.44 -1.46
N ASN A 105 15.60 3.85 -0.52
CA ASN A 105 16.93 3.29 -0.76
C ASN A 105 16.92 1.82 -1.19
N TYR A 106 15.74 1.26 -1.50
CA TYR A 106 15.66 -0.11 -1.98
C TYR A 106 15.92 -0.21 -3.48
N GLU A 107 16.95 -0.94 -3.88
CA GLU A 107 17.40 -1.04 -5.29
C GLU A 107 16.64 -2.09 -6.14
N GLY A 108 15.71 -2.84 -5.52
CA GLY A 108 14.91 -3.85 -6.21
C GLY A 108 13.59 -3.31 -6.77
N THR A 109 12.76 -4.22 -7.26
CA THR A 109 11.38 -3.90 -7.64
C THR A 109 10.49 -3.86 -6.39
N LEU A 110 9.88 -2.70 -6.12
CA LEU A 110 8.90 -2.54 -5.05
C LEU A 110 7.48 -2.57 -5.63
N LEU A 111 6.63 -3.44 -5.10
CA LEU A 111 5.19 -3.43 -5.30
C LEU A 111 4.53 -3.11 -3.95
N LEU A 112 3.88 -1.97 -3.88
CA LEU A 112 3.30 -1.44 -2.65
C LEU A 112 1.79 -1.29 -2.82
N VAL A 113 1.03 -1.85 -1.89
CA VAL A 113 -0.40 -1.61 -1.72
C VAL A 113 -0.57 -0.83 -0.42
N SER A 114 -1.14 0.36 -0.47
CA SER A 114 -1.41 1.19 0.70
C SER A 114 -2.59 2.12 0.47
N HIS A 115 -3.31 2.43 1.55
CA HIS A 115 -4.31 3.49 1.60
C HIS A 115 -3.72 4.84 2.05
N ASP A 116 -2.48 4.84 2.52
CA ASP A 116 -1.76 6.04 2.92
C ASP A 116 -1.20 6.76 1.68
N ARG A 117 -1.79 7.91 1.40
CA ARG A 117 -1.51 8.69 0.19
C ARG A 117 -0.17 9.39 0.27
N ASP A 118 0.16 9.90 1.43
CA ASP A 118 1.41 10.62 1.67
C ASP A 118 2.58 9.64 1.59
N PHE A 119 2.42 8.46 2.17
CA PHE A 119 3.39 7.37 2.07
C PHE A 119 3.62 6.91 0.61
N LEU A 120 2.53 6.79 -0.19
CA LEU A 120 2.64 6.48 -1.63
C LEU A 120 3.40 7.59 -2.38
N ASP A 121 3.10 8.86 -2.11
CA ASP A 121 3.77 9.99 -2.78
C ASP A 121 5.29 10.03 -2.51
N GLN A 122 5.71 9.61 -1.31
CA GLN A 122 7.13 9.60 -0.93
C GLN A 122 7.89 8.38 -1.47
N THR A 123 7.20 7.22 -1.62
CA THR A 123 7.89 5.95 -1.84
C THR A 123 7.81 5.41 -3.26
N VAL A 124 6.75 5.75 -4.03
CA VAL A 124 6.55 5.15 -5.35
C VAL A 124 6.77 6.15 -6.49
N THR A 125 7.20 5.62 -7.63
CA THR A 125 7.42 6.40 -8.86
C THR A 125 6.36 6.13 -9.93
N LYS A 126 5.48 5.16 -9.69
CA LYS A 126 4.41 4.75 -10.61
C LYS A 126 3.23 4.22 -9.84
N ILE A 127 2.02 4.49 -10.34
CA ILE A 127 0.76 3.98 -9.81
C ILE A 127 0.13 3.02 -10.82
N LEU A 128 -0.30 1.85 -10.35
CA LEU A 128 -1.17 0.95 -11.10
C LEU A 128 -2.60 1.13 -10.59
N SER A 129 -3.50 1.63 -11.43
CA SER A 129 -4.91 1.77 -11.10
C SER A 129 -5.74 0.67 -11.74
N PHE A 130 -6.67 0.13 -10.97
CA PHE A 130 -7.63 -0.88 -11.42
C PHE A 130 -8.95 -0.18 -11.71
N GLU A 131 -9.24 0.06 -13.00
CA GLU A 131 -10.40 0.86 -13.43
C GLU A 131 -11.71 0.06 -13.49
N GLY A 132 -11.68 -1.20 -13.10
CA GLY A 132 -12.78 -2.16 -13.26
C GLY A 132 -12.76 -2.86 -14.63
N ASN A 133 -13.64 -3.84 -14.82
CA ASN A 133 -13.72 -4.68 -16.02
C ASN A 133 -12.41 -5.36 -16.44
N GLY A 134 -11.43 -5.43 -15.56
CA GLY A 134 -10.10 -5.97 -15.85
C GLY A 134 -9.11 -5.00 -16.46
N ASP A 135 -9.47 -3.74 -16.66
CA ASP A 135 -8.55 -2.71 -17.15
C ASP A 135 -7.61 -2.25 -16.06
N ILE A 136 -6.30 -2.29 -16.37
CA ILE A 136 -5.24 -1.82 -15.50
C ILE A 136 -4.49 -0.71 -16.23
N GLN A 137 -4.38 0.45 -15.60
CA GLN A 137 -3.66 1.60 -16.15
C GLN A 137 -2.41 1.90 -15.35
N LEU A 138 -1.32 2.21 -16.05
CA LEU A 138 -0.06 2.64 -15.46
C LEU A 138 0.06 4.15 -15.55
N HIS A 139 0.24 4.80 -14.41
CA HIS A 139 0.50 6.23 -14.31
C HIS A 139 1.92 6.46 -13.79
N ILE A 140 2.63 7.42 -14.40
CA ILE A 140 3.95 7.84 -13.94
C ILE A 140 3.77 8.95 -12.92
N GLY A 141 4.47 8.84 -11.80
CA GLY A 141 4.38 9.75 -10.66
C GLY A 141 3.76 9.10 -9.43
N GLY A 142 3.60 9.90 -8.37
CA GLY A 142 2.97 9.52 -7.12
C GLY A 142 1.45 9.61 -7.16
N TYR A 143 0.83 9.47 -5.98
CA TYR A 143 -0.63 9.52 -5.84
C TYR A 143 -1.20 10.91 -6.17
N SER A 144 -0.50 11.98 -5.84
CA SER A 144 -0.88 13.36 -6.16
C SER A 144 -0.93 13.61 -7.66
N ASP A 145 0.06 13.09 -8.41
CA ASP A 145 0.09 13.19 -9.87
C ASP A 145 -1.09 12.45 -10.51
N TYR A 146 -1.36 11.23 -10.02
CA TYR A 146 -2.49 10.42 -10.44
C TYR A 146 -3.82 11.14 -10.22
N THR A 147 -4.05 11.71 -9.03
CA THR A 147 -5.30 12.41 -8.73
C THR A 147 -5.46 13.69 -9.55
N ALA A 148 -4.39 14.45 -9.79
CA ALA A 148 -4.40 15.65 -10.64
C ALA A 148 -4.76 15.30 -12.09
N TYR A 149 -4.25 14.20 -12.61
CA TYR A 149 -4.59 13.69 -13.96
C TYR A 149 -6.09 13.38 -14.06
N TYR A 150 -6.66 12.64 -13.11
CA TYR A 150 -8.09 12.29 -13.11
C TYR A 150 -9.01 13.49 -12.95
N GLN A 151 -8.63 14.48 -12.14
CA GLN A 151 -9.39 15.73 -12.02
C GLN A 151 -9.43 16.52 -13.35
N LYS A 152 -8.33 16.52 -14.10
CA LYS A 152 -8.30 17.15 -15.44
C LYS A 152 -9.23 16.42 -16.42
N LEU A 153 -9.21 15.09 -16.45
CA LEU A 153 -10.11 14.30 -17.30
C LEU A 153 -11.58 14.54 -16.96
N LYS A 154 -11.94 14.55 -15.68
CA LYS A 154 -13.33 14.84 -15.25
C LYS A 154 -13.79 16.23 -15.69
N LYS A 155 -12.93 17.25 -15.59
CA LYS A 155 -13.25 18.61 -16.05
C LYS A 155 -13.43 18.69 -17.56
N GLN A 156 -12.63 17.97 -18.33
CA GLN A 156 -12.76 17.93 -19.80
C GLN A 156 -14.04 17.23 -20.25
N ASN A 157 -14.41 16.12 -19.60
CA ASN A 157 -15.62 15.38 -19.91
C ASN A 157 -16.91 16.15 -19.53
N LEU A 158 -16.88 16.94 -18.45
CA LEU A 158 -17.98 17.84 -18.08
C LEU A 158 -18.10 19.03 -19.03
N GLY A 159 -16.99 19.55 -19.56
CA GLY A 159 -16.98 20.64 -20.55
C GLY A 159 -17.53 20.22 -21.92
N SER A 160 -17.31 18.98 -22.34
CA SER A 160 -17.83 18.46 -23.63
C SER A 160 -19.33 18.18 -23.61
N ASN A 161 -19.94 17.90 -22.47
CA ASN A 161 -21.38 17.69 -22.37
C ASN A 161 -22.18 19.01 -22.39
N HIS A 162 -21.59 20.15 -22.02
CA HIS A 162 -22.26 21.44 -22.13
C HIS A 162 -22.30 22.02 -23.57
N THR A 163 -21.38 21.62 -24.43
CA THR A 163 -21.37 22.08 -25.84
C THR A 163 -22.31 21.27 -26.74
N SER A 164 -22.69 20.06 -26.31
CA SER A 164 -23.61 19.20 -27.08
C SER A 164 -25.08 19.52 -26.83
N ILE A 165 -25.41 20.12 -25.68
CA ILE A 165 -26.81 20.48 -25.33
C ILE A 165 -27.26 21.78 -25.95
N GLN A 166 -26.35 22.70 -26.32
CA GLN A 166 -26.71 23.97 -26.99
C GLN A 166 -26.92 23.87 -28.49
N LYS A 167 -26.60 22.74 -29.16
CA LYS A 167 -26.87 22.52 -30.59
C LYS A 167 -28.11 21.72 -30.92
N LEU A 168 -28.87 21.24 -29.92
CA LEU A 168 -30.09 20.43 -30.11
C LEU A 168 -31.40 21.15 -29.79
N SER A 169 -31.36 22.47 -29.50
CA SER A 169 -32.59 23.23 -29.21
C SER A 169 -33.21 23.96 -30.40
N SER A 170 -32.85 23.64 -31.61
CA SER A 170 -33.44 24.22 -32.79
C SER A 170 -33.81 23.24 -33.93
N ASN A 171 -34.51 22.14 -33.58
CA ASN A 171 -35.36 21.47 -34.57
C ASN A 171 -36.48 20.68 -33.90
N LYS A 172 -37.66 21.23 -34.08
CA LYS A 172 -39.03 20.69 -34.07
C LYS A 172 -39.28 19.25 -33.66
N ILE A 173 -40.03 19.15 -32.55
CA ILE A 173 -41.27 18.40 -32.29
C ILE A 173 -41.73 17.47 -33.43
N GLN A 174 -41.67 16.16 -33.17
CA GLN A 174 -42.71 15.22 -33.56
C GLN A 174 -42.82 14.15 -32.48
N GLU A 175 -44.01 14.05 -31.90
CA GLU A 175 -44.43 13.06 -30.92
C GLU A 175 -44.45 11.67 -31.53
N THR A 176 -43.86 10.69 -30.84
CA THR A 176 -44.36 9.32 -30.85
C THR A 176 -44.14 8.71 -29.46
N ASN A 177 -45.28 8.37 -28.86
CA ASN A 177 -45.38 7.57 -27.64
C ASN A 177 -44.69 6.24 -27.78
N TYR A 178 -43.81 5.89 -26.88
CA TYR A 178 -43.57 4.50 -26.49
C TYR A 178 -43.25 4.39 -25.00
N ASP A 179 -43.85 3.35 -24.43
CA ASP A 179 -44.10 3.07 -23.04
C ASP A 179 -42.92 2.95 -22.09
N LYS A 180 -43.20 3.32 -20.87
CA LYS A 180 -42.48 3.10 -19.63
C LYS A 180 -42.08 1.64 -19.41
N LYS A 181 -40.81 1.37 -19.24
CA LYS A 181 -40.28 0.43 -18.26
C LYS A 181 -38.97 0.99 -17.68
N VAL A 182 -39.09 1.54 -16.48
CA VAL A 182 -37.96 2.05 -15.68
C VAL A 182 -37.33 0.86 -14.98
N ASP A 183 -36.10 0.57 -15.29
CA ASP A 183 -35.28 -0.40 -14.57
C ASP A 183 -34.82 0.15 -13.23
N LYS A 184 -35.31 -0.47 -12.17
CA LYS A 184 -34.80 -0.36 -10.80
C LYS A 184 -33.49 -1.12 -10.64
N LYS A 185 -32.37 -0.55 -11.04
CA LYS A 185 -31.02 -1.15 -10.81
C LYS A 185 -29.89 -0.17 -10.54
N LEU A 186 -30.19 0.99 -9.96
CA LEU A 186 -29.16 2.00 -9.63
C LEU A 186 -29.12 2.37 -8.14
N SER A 187 -29.77 1.61 -7.26
CA SER A 187 -29.84 1.89 -5.83
C SER A 187 -28.90 1.08 -4.95
N PHE A 188 -28.13 0.13 -5.50
CA PHE A 188 -27.31 -0.79 -4.67
C PHE A 188 -25.85 -0.36 -4.47
N LYS A 189 -25.42 0.70 -5.15
CA LYS A 189 -24.01 1.14 -5.12
C LYS A 189 -23.72 2.29 -4.15
N LEU A 190 -24.74 2.88 -3.54
CA LEU A 190 -24.61 4.02 -2.62
C LEU A 190 -24.77 3.66 -1.13
N GLU A 191 -25.17 2.44 -0.80
CA GLU A 191 -25.33 2.00 0.60
C GLU A 191 -24.09 1.33 1.20
N PHE A 192 -23.02 1.12 0.44
CA PHE A 192 -21.80 0.45 0.92
C PHE A 192 -20.67 1.41 1.35
N GLU A 193 -20.86 2.73 1.17
CA GLU A 193 -19.88 3.76 1.56
C GLU A 193 -20.19 4.49 2.87
N LEU A 194 -21.20 4.04 3.64
CA LEU A 194 -21.62 4.69 4.88
C LEU A 194 -21.86 3.68 6.04
N LYS A 195 -20.95 2.70 6.17
CA LYS A 195 -20.86 1.95 7.44
C LYS A 195 -19.42 1.65 7.79
#